data_57b59d2d04eac82f90032b6503e94592
#
_entry.id   57b59d2d04eac82f90032b6503e94592
#
_cell.length_a   1.000
_cell.length_b   1.000
_cell.length_c   1.000
_cell.angle_alpha   90.00
_cell.angle_beta   90.00
_cell.angle_gamma   90.00
#
_symmetry.space_group_name_H-M   'P 1'
#
loop_
_entity.id
_entity.type
_entity.pdbx_description
1 polymer ?
#
loop_
_entity_poly.entity_id
_entity_poly.type
_entity_poly.pdbx_seq_one_letter_code
_entity_poly.pdbx_strand_id
1 'polypeptide(L)'
;DMDRANPMIWDGEEAAEGVFLDSGDSGDPLALLGASAFQPREEPRLPADFEVSAALRERLQQLQHTVTAAAAGPTRPGPVDVSTLNDEDRESLRLMLGRGEVSGRLSLDGVTYQLTESLMTGLWHVSGSDDSEWLEAGPVPMLVEQAASSLAPAPVSLPPELPGVMNGLAVLAEVNEHAAAWSGAEQHNRVLNFTLMPMSPEDQQLLIDVLGRADLVLESGGFGQCKVLATTVRNVWAVQYENAMGNTILDTLEIGRIPDAALAAQEDFEDSARRLDQILETYLS
;
A
#
# COMPACT_ATOMS: atom_id res chain seq x y z
N ASP A 1 9.48 -25.82 -25.12
CA ASP A 1 9.41 -25.80 -23.67
C ASP A 1 10.16 -24.60 -23.10
N MET A 2 9.59 -23.44 -23.39
CA MET A 2 10.07 -22.15 -22.86
C MET A 2 8.84 -21.36 -22.42
N ASP A 3 8.15 -21.87 -21.42
CA ASP A 3 7.03 -21.13 -20.85
C ASP A 3 6.77 -21.62 -19.41
N ARG A 4 7.77 -21.43 -18.55
CA ARG A 4 7.55 -21.38 -17.11
C ARG A 4 7.86 -19.97 -16.68
N ALA A 5 6.79 -19.18 -16.49
CA ALA A 5 6.89 -17.92 -15.78
C ALA A 5 7.65 -18.18 -14.47
N ASN A 6 8.73 -17.44 -14.26
CA ASN A 6 9.51 -17.51 -13.03
C ASN A 6 8.57 -17.07 -11.90
N PRO A 7 8.34 -17.88 -10.85
CA PRO A 7 7.48 -17.45 -9.73
C PRO A 7 8.07 -16.19 -9.12
N MET A 8 7.20 -15.29 -8.68
CA MET A 8 7.62 -14.05 -8.02
C MET A 8 8.42 -14.35 -6.75
N ILE A 9 9.51 -13.64 -6.52
CA ILE A 9 10.38 -13.84 -5.33
C ILE A 9 9.58 -13.72 -4.04
N TRP A 10 8.52 -12.89 -4.04
CA TRP A 10 7.79 -12.52 -2.84
C TRP A 10 6.39 -13.11 -2.72
N ASP A 11 5.97 -13.94 -3.68
CA ASP A 11 4.74 -14.73 -3.58
C ASP A 11 4.98 -15.92 -2.64
N GLY A 12 4.73 -15.72 -1.37
CA GLY A 12 5.00 -16.70 -0.30
C GLY A 12 4.00 -17.87 -0.24
N GLU A 13 3.63 -18.51 -1.34
CA GLU A 13 2.70 -19.64 -1.34
C GLU A 13 3.33 -21.04 -1.25
N GLU A 14 4.64 -21.21 -1.11
CA GLU A 14 5.26 -22.54 -1.04
C GLU A 14 6.03 -22.88 0.23
N ALA A 15 5.71 -22.31 1.38
CA ALA A 15 6.35 -22.71 2.64
C ALA A 15 5.39 -23.27 3.70
N ALA A 16 4.31 -23.91 3.29
CA ALA A 16 3.45 -24.66 4.23
C ALA A 16 3.07 -26.03 3.66
N GLU A 17 4.04 -26.93 3.46
CA GLU A 17 3.75 -28.35 3.45
C GLU A 17 3.40 -28.79 4.87
N GLY A 18 2.14 -29.15 5.08
CA GLY A 18 1.77 -29.95 6.23
C GLY A 18 0.52 -29.58 6.98
N VAL A 19 -0.62 -29.40 6.33
CA VAL A 19 -1.91 -29.85 6.90
C VAL A 19 -2.87 -30.17 5.75
N PHE A 20 -2.97 -31.42 5.41
CA PHE A 20 -4.12 -31.95 4.70
C PHE A 20 -5.31 -31.89 5.65
N LEU A 21 -6.25 -31.00 5.41
CA LEU A 21 -7.62 -31.13 5.88
C LEU A 21 -8.51 -31.41 4.69
N ASP A 22 -9.14 -32.58 4.81
CA ASP A 22 -10.07 -33.20 3.89
C ASP A 22 -11.26 -32.29 3.56
N SER A 23 -11.50 -32.21 2.25
CA SER A 23 -12.74 -32.06 1.51
C SER A 23 -13.94 -31.34 2.11
N GLY A 24 -14.37 -30.28 1.47
CA GLY A 24 -15.77 -29.96 1.37
C GLY A 24 -16.20 -28.52 1.54
N ASP A 25 -15.35 -27.56 1.22
CA ASP A 25 -15.81 -26.21 0.88
C ASP A 25 -14.79 -25.58 -0.07
N SER A 26 -15.26 -25.10 -1.22
CA SER A 26 -14.45 -24.41 -2.21
C SER A 26 -14.11 -23.00 -1.69
N GLY A 27 -13.40 -22.92 -0.57
CA GLY A 27 -12.81 -21.70 -0.05
C GLY A 27 -11.55 -21.40 -0.86
N ASP A 28 -11.58 -20.30 -1.57
CA ASP A 28 -10.43 -19.71 -2.26
C ASP A 28 -9.23 -19.63 -1.31
N PRO A 29 -8.10 -20.30 -1.57
CA PRO A 29 -6.91 -20.22 -0.72
C PRO A 29 -6.39 -18.80 -0.53
N LEU A 30 -6.68 -17.89 -1.46
CA LEU A 30 -6.36 -16.46 -1.39
C LEU A 30 -7.13 -15.71 -0.30
N ALA A 31 -8.28 -16.23 0.14
CA ALA A 31 -9.06 -15.63 1.24
C ALA A 31 -8.36 -15.77 2.60
N LEU A 32 -7.51 -16.79 2.78
CA LEU A 32 -6.75 -17.01 4.03
C LEU A 32 -5.52 -16.13 4.17
N LEU A 33 -5.00 -15.58 3.07
CA LEU A 33 -3.85 -14.67 3.07
C LEU A 33 -4.27 -13.20 3.11
N GLY A 34 -5.59 -12.91 3.28
CA GLY A 34 -6.09 -11.55 3.20
C GLY A 34 -5.74 -10.97 1.84
N ALA A 35 -6.03 -11.72 0.77
CA ALA A 35 -5.95 -11.19 -0.57
C ALA A 35 -6.76 -9.90 -0.59
N SER A 36 -6.08 -8.77 -0.60
CA SER A 36 -6.67 -7.53 -1.03
C SER A 36 -7.02 -7.75 -2.49
N ALA A 37 -8.22 -8.23 -2.73
CA ALA A 37 -8.71 -8.25 -4.09
C ALA A 37 -8.66 -6.80 -4.56
N PHE A 38 -7.86 -6.52 -5.58
CA PHE A 38 -7.94 -5.25 -6.29
C PHE A 38 -9.40 -4.87 -6.44
N GLN A 39 -9.78 -3.76 -5.84
CA GLN A 39 -11.15 -3.27 -5.94
C GLN A 39 -11.15 -2.16 -7.00
N PRO A 40 -11.97 -2.29 -8.05
CA PRO A 40 -12.02 -1.30 -9.10
C PRO A 40 -12.44 0.07 -8.55
N ARG A 41 -12.00 1.12 -9.24
CA ARG A 41 -12.41 2.50 -8.97
C ARG A 41 -13.93 2.62 -8.94
N GLU A 42 -14.48 3.22 -7.89
CA GLU A 42 -15.92 3.42 -7.72
C GLU A 42 -16.27 4.90 -7.73
N GLU A 43 -17.16 5.29 -8.65
CA GLU A 43 -17.69 6.65 -8.72
C GLU A 43 -18.71 6.91 -7.60
N PRO A 44 -18.84 8.17 -7.12
CA PRO A 44 -19.82 8.54 -6.10
C PRO A 44 -21.25 8.17 -6.49
N ARG A 45 -22.01 7.58 -5.58
CA ARG A 45 -23.36 7.07 -5.84
C ARG A 45 -24.30 7.35 -4.66
N LEU A 46 -24.63 8.59 -4.42
CA LEU A 46 -25.67 8.90 -3.45
C LEU A 46 -27.05 9.04 -4.11
N PRO A 47 -28.14 8.66 -3.40
CA PRO A 47 -29.48 8.98 -3.84
C PRO A 47 -29.67 10.48 -4.04
N ALA A 48 -30.55 10.87 -4.99
CA ALA A 48 -30.79 12.30 -5.28
C ALA A 48 -31.51 13.03 -4.13
N ASP A 49 -32.15 12.30 -3.24
CA ASP A 49 -32.88 12.79 -2.07
C ASP A 49 -32.11 12.58 -0.76
N PHE A 50 -30.80 12.34 -0.83
CA PHE A 50 -29.96 12.15 0.34
C PHE A 50 -29.82 13.45 1.14
N GLU A 51 -30.18 13.38 2.43
CA GLU A 51 -30.02 14.49 3.36
C GLU A 51 -28.76 14.29 4.22
N VAL A 52 -27.89 15.28 4.22
CA VAL A 52 -26.65 15.27 5.02
C VAL A 52 -26.97 15.62 6.47
N SER A 53 -26.67 14.72 7.41
CA SER A 53 -26.79 14.98 8.83
C SER A 53 -25.91 16.15 9.31
N ALA A 54 -26.22 16.74 10.43
CA ALA A 54 -25.41 17.82 11.01
C ALA A 54 -23.98 17.34 11.35
N ALA A 55 -23.86 16.09 11.84
CA ALA A 55 -22.58 15.50 12.20
C ALA A 55 -21.72 15.25 10.95
N LEU A 56 -22.30 14.66 9.90
CA LEU A 56 -21.62 14.44 8.64
C LEU A 56 -21.21 15.76 7.99
N ARG A 57 -22.08 16.77 7.99
CA ARG A 57 -21.77 18.11 7.48
C ARG A 57 -20.56 18.74 8.15
N GLU A 58 -20.45 18.62 9.46
CA GLU A 58 -19.29 19.12 10.20
C GLU A 58 -18.01 18.42 9.77
N ARG A 59 -18.01 17.09 9.60
CA ARG A 59 -16.84 16.32 9.16
C ARG A 59 -16.45 16.66 7.71
N LEU A 60 -17.43 16.83 6.83
CA LEU A 60 -17.17 17.25 5.44
C LEU A 60 -16.53 18.64 5.37
N GLN A 61 -16.96 19.60 6.21
CA GLN A 61 -16.33 20.90 6.29
C GLN A 61 -14.88 20.85 6.82
N GLN A 62 -14.63 20.00 7.82
CA GLN A 62 -13.28 19.76 8.33
C GLN A 62 -12.41 19.12 7.24
N LEU A 63 -12.95 18.16 6.50
CA LEU A 63 -12.25 17.49 5.39
C LEU A 63 -11.89 18.48 4.28
N GLN A 64 -12.82 19.35 3.87
CA GLN A 64 -12.56 20.41 2.89
C GLN A 64 -11.38 21.29 3.31
N HIS A 65 -11.37 21.71 4.56
CA HIS A 65 -10.26 22.49 5.12
C HIS A 65 -8.94 21.73 5.08
N THR A 66 -8.96 20.44 5.46
CA THR A 66 -7.78 19.57 5.44
C THR A 66 -7.22 19.39 4.03
N VAL A 67 -8.07 19.08 3.04
CA VAL A 67 -7.63 18.89 1.65
C VAL A 67 -7.11 20.17 1.03
N THR A 68 -7.79 21.32 1.30
CA THR A 68 -7.34 22.64 0.85
C THR A 68 -5.98 23.01 1.45
N ALA A 69 -5.76 22.72 2.71
CA ALA A 69 -4.47 22.96 3.38
C ALA A 69 -3.34 22.09 2.80
N ALA A 70 -3.64 20.82 2.47
CA ALA A 70 -2.68 19.92 1.83
C ALA A 70 -2.32 20.40 0.40
N ALA A 71 -3.28 20.92 -0.36
CA ALA A 71 -3.05 21.48 -1.68
C ALA A 71 -2.21 22.76 -1.65
N ALA A 72 -2.28 23.55 -0.57
CA ALA A 72 -1.56 24.81 -0.44
C ALA A 72 -0.04 24.66 -0.22
N GLY A 73 0.46 23.46 0.09
CA GLY A 73 1.89 23.24 0.29
C GLY A 73 2.24 21.93 0.99
N PRO A 74 3.51 21.74 1.34
CA PRO A 74 4.01 20.48 1.87
C PRO A 74 3.59 20.21 3.33
N THR A 75 2.84 21.11 3.95
CA THR A 75 2.37 20.93 5.33
C THR A 75 1.27 19.86 5.36
N ARG A 76 1.47 18.82 6.14
CA ARG A 76 0.49 17.76 6.33
C ARG A 76 -0.52 18.18 7.41
N PRO A 77 -1.80 18.39 7.05
CA PRO A 77 -2.84 18.69 8.03
C PRO A 77 -3.15 17.46 8.89
N GLY A 78 -3.73 17.69 10.07
CA GLY A 78 -4.18 16.58 10.93
C GLY A 78 -5.34 15.79 10.33
N PRO A 79 -5.53 14.54 10.78
CA PRO A 79 -6.62 13.68 10.32
C PRO A 79 -7.97 14.19 10.81
N VAL A 80 -9.02 13.84 10.08
CA VAL A 80 -10.42 14.08 10.44
C VAL A 80 -11.02 12.78 11.00
N ASP A 81 -11.24 12.73 12.31
CA ASP A 81 -11.84 11.58 12.97
C ASP A 81 -13.31 11.42 12.54
N VAL A 82 -13.68 10.27 12.04
CA VAL A 82 -15.03 9.89 11.62
C VAL A 82 -15.59 8.70 12.41
N SER A 83 -14.83 8.15 13.36
CA SER A 83 -15.24 7.02 14.20
C SER A 83 -16.49 7.28 15.03
N THR A 84 -16.78 8.56 15.33
CA THR A 84 -17.95 9.00 16.09
C THR A 84 -19.21 9.16 15.26
N LEU A 85 -19.13 9.09 13.93
CA LEU A 85 -20.30 9.08 13.06
C LEU A 85 -21.06 7.76 13.21
N ASN A 86 -22.38 7.79 13.03
CA ASN A 86 -23.17 6.57 12.93
C ASN A 86 -22.89 5.82 11.63
N ASP A 87 -23.36 4.58 11.53
CA ASP A 87 -23.06 3.71 10.38
C ASP A 87 -23.60 4.26 9.05
N GLU A 88 -24.77 4.92 9.08
CA GLU A 88 -25.39 5.52 7.90
C GLU A 88 -24.56 6.71 7.38
N ASP A 89 -24.11 7.59 8.26
CA ASP A 89 -23.26 8.72 7.92
C ASP A 89 -21.88 8.25 7.40
N ARG A 90 -21.29 7.23 8.02
CA ARG A 90 -20.01 6.63 7.56
C ARG A 90 -20.15 6.02 6.17
N GLU A 91 -21.23 5.27 5.93
CA GLU A 91 -21.48 4.68 4.61
C GLU A 91 -21.72 5.76 3.56
N SER A 92 -22.50 6.78 3.89
CA SER A 92 -22.72 7.93 3.02
C SER A 92 -21.43 8.66 2.67
N LEU A 93 -20.56 8.83 3.65
CA LEU A 93 -19.24 9.43 3.45
C LEU A 93 -18.39 8.60 2.46
N ARG A 94 -18.36 7.27 2.61
CA ARG A 94 -17.64 6.38 1.68
C ARG A 94 -18.19 6.47 0.27
N LEU A 95 -19.52 6.50 0.14
CA LEU A 95 -20.18 6.65 -1.17
C LEU A 95 -19.92 8.02 -1.82
N MET A 96 -19.86 9.10 -1.02
CA MET A 96 -19.51 10.45 -1.50
C MET A 96 -18.07 10.54 -2.01
N LEU A 97 -17.14 9.94 -1.28
CA LEU A 97 -15.72 10.01 -1.59
C LEU A 97 -15.33 9.03 -2.70
N GLY A 98 -16.12 7.96 -2.86
CA GLY A 98 -15.82 6.89 -3.80
C GLY A 98 -14.49 6.19 -3.46
N ARG A 99 -14.00 5.38 -4.39
CA ARG A 99 -12.76 4.62 -4.23
C ARG A 99 -11.81 4.93 -5.36
N GLY A 100 -10.56 5.23 -5.03
CA GLY A 100 -9.44 5.43 -5.94
C GLY A 100 -8.76 4.13 -6.34
N GLU A 101 -7.56 4.25 -6.85
CA GLU A 101 -6.79 3.14 -7.41
C GLU A 101 -5.81 2.53 -6.41
N VAL A 102 -5.50 3.23 -5.30
CA VAL A 102 -4.54 2.76 -4.31
C VAL A 102 -5.26 2.30 -3.05
N SER A 103 -4.88 1.14 -2.58
CA SER A 103 -5.33 0.57 -1.31
C SER A 103 -4.18 -0.08 -0.58
N GLY A 104 -4.38 -0.47 0.66
CA GLY A 104 -3.35 -1.15 1.40
C GLY A 104 -3.83 -1.70 2.72
N ARG A 105 -2.93 -2.43 3.35
CA ARG A 105 -3.12 -2.98 4.69
C ARG A 105 -1.80 -2.91 5.44
N LEU A 106 -1.88 -2.62 6.72
CA LEU A 106 -0.74 -2.73 7.62
C LEU A 106 -1.20 -3.14 9.03
N SER A 107 -0.27 -3.70 9.80
CA SER A 107 -0.46 -3.91 11.24
C SER A 107 0.57 -3.10 12.00
N LEU A 108 0.10 -2.35 13.00
CA LEU A 108 0.93 -1.55 13.89
C LEU A 108 0.36 -1.63 15.31
N ASP A 109 1.21 -1.89 16.29
CA ASP A 109 0.85 -1.98 17.72
C ASP A 109 -0.34 -2.92 18.01
N GLY A 110 -0.48 -3.99 17.25
CA GLY A 110 -1.53 -5.00 17.42
C GLY A 110 -2.86 -4.65 16.77
N VAL A 111 -2.97 -3.50 16.09
CA VAL A 111 -4.14 -3.10 15.31
C VAL A 111 -3.84 -3.31 13.83
N THR A 112 -4.78 -3.91 13.11
CA THR A 112 -4.72 -4.04 11.65
C THR A 112 -5.54 -2.91 11.03
N TYR A 113 -4.91 -2.19 10.11
CA TYR A 113 -5.52 -1.06 9.42
C TYR A 113 -5.74 -1.39 7.95
N GLN A 114 -6.91 -1.00 7.44
CA GLN A 114 -7.22 -0.95 6.03
C GLN A 114 -7.07 0.48 5.54
N LEU A 115 -6.41 0.64 4.40
CA LEU A 115 -6.11 1.92 3.78
C LEU A 115 -6.79 1.95 2.42
N THR A 116 -7.58 2.99 2.16
CA THR A 116 -8.26 3.15 0.88
C THR A 116 -8.10 4.58 0.41
N GLU A 117 -7.52 4.79 -0.75
CA GLU A 117 -7.55 6.09 -1.38
C GLU A 117 -8.95 6.37 -1.94
N SER A 118 -9.43 7.57 -1.79
CA SER A 118 -10.69 8.00 -2.40
C SER A 118 -10.50 8.30 -3.89
N LEU A 119 -11.57 8.67 -4.60
CA LEU A 119 -11.46 9.18 -5.97
C LEU A 119 -10.69 10.51 -6.08
N MET A 120 -10.52 11.18 -4.96
CA MET A 120 -9.64 12.34 -4.84
C MET A 120 -8.26 11.84 -4.42
N THR A 121 -7.32 11.80 -5.36
CA THR A 121 -5.96 11.32 -5.17
C THR A 121 -5.30 12.04 -3.99
N GLY A 122 -4.69 11.26 -3.08
CA GLY A 122 -4.07 11.76 -1.86
C GLY A 122 -5.04 12.01 -0.71
N LEU A 123 -6.34 11.74 -0.87
CA LEU A 123 -7.30 11.70 0.23
C LEU A 123 -7.57 10.26 0.61
N TRP A 124 -7.17 9.91 1.82
CA TRP A 124 -7.17 8.55 2.34
C TRP A 124 -8.24 8.34 3.38
N HIS A 125 -8.91 7.19 3.31
CA HIS A 125 -9.75 6.64 4.35
C HIS A 125 -9.00 5.51 5.04
N VAL A 126 -8.85 5.61 6.35
CA VAL A 126 -8.16 4.64 7.20
C VAL A 126 -9.13 4.08 8.23
N SER A 127 -9.21 2.76 8.32
CA SER A 127 -10.04 2.07 9.31
C SER A 127 -9.24 0.99 10.03
N GLY A 128 -9.31 0.98 11.36
CA GLY A 128 -8.63 0.03 12.23
C GLY A 128 -9.55 -1.08 12.73
N SER A 129 -8.96 -2.22 13.08
CA SER A 129 -9.66 -3.35 13.72
C SER A 129 -10.12 -3.05 15.15
N ASP A 130 -9.76 -1.91 15.69
CA ASP A 130 -10.15 -1.36 17.00
C ASP A 130 -11.29 -0.35 16.90
N ASP A 131 -12.03 -0.32 15.79
CA ASP A 131 -13.08 0.62 15.44
C ASP A 131 -12.61 2.08 15.26
N SER A 132 -11.32 2.33 15.22
CA SER A 132 -10.79 3.64 14.83
C SER A 132 -11.01 3.88 13.34
N GLU A 133 -11.43 5.11 12.97
CA GLU A 133 -11.70 5.46 11.57
C GLU A 133 -11.49 6.95 11.35
N TRP A 134 -10.71 7.30 10.32
CA TRP A 134 -10.45 8.71 10.00
C TRP A 134 -10.15 8.91 8.52
N LEU A 135 -10.19 10.17 8.12
CA LEU A 135 -9.75 10.64 6.80
C LEU A 135 -8.52 11.52 6.94
N GLU A 136 -7.57 11.39 6.04
CA GLU A 136 -6.40 12.25 6.01
C GLU A 136 -5.94 12.56 4.60
N ALA A 137 -5.34 13.74 4.41
CA ALA A 137 -4.74 14.16 3.15
C ALA A 137 -3.21 14.07 3.23
N GLY A 138 -2.61 13.41 2.26
CA GLY A 138 -1.16 13.22 2.18
C GLY A 138 -0.76 12.31 1.02
N PRO A 139 0.54 12.25 0.68
CA PRO A 139 1.03 11.36 -0.37
C PRO A 139 0.70 9.88 -0.11
N VAL A 140 0.71 9.50 1.16
CA VAL A 140 0.36 8.18 1.70
C VAL A 140 -0.13 8.38 3.13
N PRO A 141 -0.91 7.49 3.73
CA PRO A 141 -1.30 7.60 5.14
C PRO A 141 -0.11 7.70 6.09
N MET A 142 -0.21 8.55 7.13
CA MET A 142 0.85 8.74 8.11
C MET A 142 1.25 7.44 8.81
N LEU A 143 0.30 6.54 9.02
CA LEU A 143 0.57 5.20 9.56
C LEU A 143 1.55 4.39 8.72
N VAL A 144 1.55 4.55 7.39
CA VAL A 144 2.49 3.86 6.50
C VAL A 144 3.91 4.34 6.78
N GLU A 145 4.10 5.65 6.93
CA GLU A 145 5.40 6.22 7.28
C GLU A 145 5.86 5.79 8.67
N GLN A 146 4.94 5.73 9.64
CA GLN A 146 5.23 5.25 10.99
C GLN A 146 5.61 3.77 10.99
N ALA A 147 4.83 2.92 10.31
CA ALA A 147 5.13 1.49 10.19
C ALA A 147 6.47 1.26 9.51
N ALA A 148 6.73 1.94 8.38
CA ALA A 148 8.01 1.85 7.67
C ALA A 148 9.19 2.30 8.54
N SER A 149 9.02 3.35 9.33
CA SER A 149 10.06 3.87 10.24
C SER A 149 10.35 2.93 11.41
N SER A 150 9.40 2.11 11.82
CA SER A 150 9.55 1.15 12.91
C SER A 150 10.32 -0.11 12.53
N LEU A 151 10.53 -0.36 11.24
CA LEU A 151 11.25 -1.53 10.74
C LEU A 151 12.72 -1.51 11.16
N ALA A 152 13.32 -2.72 11.21
CA ALA A 152 14.71 -2.88 11.62
C ALA A 152 15.67 -2.13 10.68
N PRO A 153 16.68 -1.43 11.20
CA PRO A 153 17.64 -0.75 10.35
C PRO A 153 18.60 -1.74 9.68
N ALA A 154 19.12 -1.38 8.49
CA ALA A 154 20.29 -2.05 7.93
C ALA A 154 21.54 -1.77 8.80
N PRO A 155 22.64 -2.57 8.70
CA PRO A 155 22.79 -3.70 7.81
C PRO A 155 22.16 -5.01 8.32
N VAL A 156 21.76 -5.88 7.40
CA VAL A 156 21.41 -7.26 7.72
C VAL A 156 22.66 -8.14 7.73
N SER A 157 22.61 -9.21 8.53
CA SER A 157 23.69 -10.20 8.55
C SER A 157 23.74 -10.97 7.24
N LEU A 158 24.91 -11.03 6.62
CA LEU A 158 25.13 -11.86 5.45
C LEU A 158 25.45 -13.28 5.90
N PRO A 159 24.72 -14.31 5.41
CA PRO A 159 25.08 -15.68 5.69
C PRO A 159 26.37 -16.08 4.95
N PRO A 160 27.01 -17.19 5.32
CA PRO A 160 28.12 -17.75 4.54
C PRO A 160 27.64 -18.15 3.14
N GLU A 161 28.58 -18.41 2.24
CA GLU A 161 28.27 -18.96 0.93
C GLU A 161 27.44 -20.25 1.08
N LEU A 162 26.33 -20.31 0.33
CA LEU A 162 25.42 -21.43 0.31
C LEU A 162 25.42 -22.09 -1.08
N PRO A 163 25.31 -23.44 -1.14
CA PRO A 163 25.22 -24.13 -2.42
C PRO A 163 24.01 -23.65 -3.22
N GLY A 164 24.21 -23.37 -4.52
CA GLY A 164 23.15 -22.92 -5.41
C GLY A 164 22.91 -21.42 -5.42
N VAL A 165 23.36 -20.68 -4.41
CA VAL A 165 23.30 -19.21 -4.37
C VAL A 165 24.30 -18.63 -5.37
N MET A 166 23.80 -17.80 -6.29
CA MET A 166 24.58 -17.17 -7.37
C MET A 166 24.73 -15.66 -7.16
N ASN A 167 23.60 -14.95 -7.11
CA ASN A 167 23.54 -13.49 -7.03
C ASN A 167 22.98 -12.96 -5.70
N GLY A 168 22.32 -13.79 -4.89
CA GLY A 168 21.63 -13.38 -3.68
C GLY A 168 22.53 -12.66 -2.67
N LEU A 169 23.78 -13.14 -2.45
CA LEU A 169 24.74 -12.48 -1.56
C LEU A 169 25.16 -11.09 -2.07
N ALA A 170 25.34 -10.95 -3.40
CA ALA A 170 25.66 -9.65 -3.99
C ALA A 170 24.50 -8.65 -3.84
N VAL A 171 23.26 -9.12 -4.02
CA VAL A 171 22.06 -8.32 -3.78
C VAL A 171 21.99 -7.86 -2.32
N LEU A 172 22.19 -8.76 -1.35
CA LEU A 172 22.19 -8.40 0.08
C LEU A 172 23.30 -7.42 0.45
N ALA A 173 24.48 -7.55 -0.16
CA ALA A 173 25.58 -6.60 0.03
C ALA A 173 25.20 -5.19 -0.48
N GLU A 174 24.57 -5.11 -1.65
CA GLU A 174 24.06 -3.86 -2.22
C GLU A 174 22.93 -3.26 -1.38
N VAL A 175 22.02 -4.08 -0.86
CA VAL A 175 20.99 -3.66 0.10
C VAL A 175 21.64 -3.02 1.33
N ASN A 176 22.63 -3.69 1.93
CA ASN A 176 23.33 -3.17 3.11
C ASN A 176 24.03 -1.83 2.84
N GLU A 177 24.70 -1.71 1.70
CA GLU A 177 25.40 -0.48 1.33
C GLU A 177 24.41 0.69 1.20
N HIS A 178 23.37 0.52 0.41
CA HIS A 178 22.44 1.60 0.10
C HIS A 178 21.46 1.90 1.24
N ALA A 179 20.92 0.88 1.90
CA ALA A 179 19.97 1.09 3.01
C ALA A 179 20.64 1.70 4.25
N ALA A 180 21.88 1.32 4.55
CA ALA A 180 22.64 1.91 5.66
C ALA A 180 23.07 3.36 5.37
N ALA A 181 23.34 3.69 4.11
CA ALA A 181 23.74 5.03 3.67
C ALA A 181 22.55 5.96 3.44
N TRP A 182 21.31 5.44 3.41
CA TRP A 182 20.14 6.25 3.13
C TRP A 182 19.93 7.37 4.14
N SER A 183 19.94 8.61 3.68
CA SER A 183 19.83 9.82 4.50
C SER A 183 18.48 10.54 4.36
N GLY A 184 17.68 10.16 3.36
CA GLY A 184 16.45 10.87 2.96
C GLY A 184 16.70 12.10 2.09
N ALA A 185 17.96 12.42 1.79
CA ALA A 185 18.33 13.52 0.89
C ALA A 185 18.33 13.09 -0.59
N GLU A 186 18.33 11.80 -0.84
CA GLU A 186 18.30 11.19 -2.17
C GLU A 186 16.94 11.42 -2.82
N GLN A 187 16.94 11.76 -4.12
CA GLN A 187 15.71 12.02 -4.85
C GLN A 187 15.04 10.74 -5.36
N HIS A 188 15.81 9.68 -5.59
CA HIS A 188 15.35 8.43 -6.19
C HIS A 188 15.84 7.22 -5.41
N ASN A 189 14.99 6.20 -5.36
CA ASN A 189 15.37 4.91 -4.81
C ASN A 189 16.42 4.22 -5.68
N ARG A 190 17.29 3.44 -5.04
CA ARG A 190 18.13 2.46 -5.76
C ARG A 190 17.25 1.28 -6.14
N VAL A 191 17.19 0.93 -7.44
CA VAL A 191 16.34 -0.15 -7.94
C VAL A 191 17.21 -1.31 -8.41
N LEU A 192 16.95 -2.51 -7.88
CA LEU A 192 17.50 -3.78 -8.32
C LEU A 192 16.43 -4.54 -9.09
N ASN A 193 16.67 -4.84 -10.36
CA ASN A 193 15.66 -5.41 -11.24
C ASN A 193 15.90 -6.92 -11.41
N PHE A 194 15.09 -7.74 -10.78
CA PHE A 194 15.19 -9.19 -10.82
C PHE A 194 14.66 -9.79 -12.13
N THR A 195 13.82 -9.08 -12.86
CA THR A 195 13.39 -9.50 -14.21
C THR A 195 14.57 -9.55 -15.19
N LEU A 196 15.59 -8.71 -14.97
CA LEU A 196 16.80 -8.63 -15.81
C LEU A 196 18.00 -9.36 -15.19
N MET A 197 17.92 -9.78 -13.94
CA MET A 197 19.00 -10.45 -13.22
C MET A 197 18.63 -11.94 -13.06
N PRO A 198 19.46 -12.86 -13.53
CA PRO A 198 19.20 -14.28 -13.30
C PRO A 198 19.31 -14.60 -11.80
N MET A 199 18.23 -15.06 -11.22
CA MET A 199 18.12 -15.45 -9.82
C MET A 199 17.82 -16.96 -9.76
N SER A 200 18.64 -17.70 -9.02
CA SER A 200 18.36 -19.10 -8.73
C SER A 200 17.22 -19.21 -7.69
N PRO A 201 16.55 -20.37 -7.56
CA PRO A 201 15.60 -20.59 -6.47
C PRO A 201 16.23 -20.37 -5.09
N GLU A 202 17.52 -20.72 -4.95
CA GLU A 202 18.29 -20.56 -3.71
C GLU A 202 18.58 -19.07 -3.43
N ASP A 203 18.81 -18.25 -4.47
CA ASP A 203 18.92 -16.79 -4.33
C ASP A 203 17.61 -16.21 -3.81
N GLN A 204 16.49 -16.62 -4.41
CA GLN A 204 15.16 -16.15 -4.03
C GLN A 204 14.84 -16.50 -2.56
N GLN A 205 15.07 -17.75 -2.20
CA GLN A 205 14.86 -18.18 -0.82
C GLN A 205 15.76 -17.44 0.18
N LEU A 206 17.01 -17.21 -0.18
CA LEU A 206 17.94 -16.43 0.64
C LEU A 206 17.45 -15.00 0.88
N LEU A 207 16.95 -14.33 -0.15
CA LEU A 207 16.42 -12.97 -0.01
C LEU A 207 15.17 -12.95 0.89
N ILE A 208 14.27 -13.91 0.75
CA ILE A 208 13.09 -14.05 1.60
C ILE A 208 13.50 -14.28 3.06
N ASP A 209 14.44 -15.20 3.31
CA ASP A 209 14.89 -15.55 4.66
C ASP A 209 15.57 -14.38 5.37
N VAL A 210 16.36 -13.57 4.65
CA VAL A 210 17.15 -12.48 5.21
C VAL A 210 16.36 -11.18 5.30
N LEU A 211 15.64 -10.80 4.26
CA LEU A 211 14.90 -9.54 4.21
C LEU A 211 13.52 -9.68 4.86
N GLY A 212 12.93 -10.86 4.84
CA GLY A 212 11.61 -11.12 5.38
C GLY A 212 10.50 -10.28 4.73
N ARG A 213 9.30 -10.35 5.31
CA ARG A 213 8.15 -9.56 4.91
C ARG A 213 7.51 -8.92 6.14
N ALA A 214 7.36 -7.61 6.12
CA ALA A 214 6.59 -6.90 7.13
C ALA A 214 5.09 -6.91 6.79
N ASP A 215 4.25 -6.72 7.79
CA ASP A 215 2.81 -6.61 7.58
C ASP A 215 2.42 -5.18 7.14
N LEU A 216 2.93 -4.80 5.97
CA LEU A 216 2.65 -3.54 5.29
C LEU A 216 2.69 -3.79 3.78
N VAL A 217 1.53 -3.65 3.15
CA VAL A 217 1.33 -3.83 1.71
C VAL A 217 0.52 -2.66 1.18
N LEU A 218 0.95 -2.10 0.06
CA LEU A 218 0.19 -1.14 -0.72
C LEU A 218 -0.01 -1.72 -2.13
N GLU A 219 -1.19 -1.56 -2.68
CA GLU A 219 -1.57 -2.04 -4.00
C GLU A 219 -2.14 -0.90 -4.81
N SER A 220 -1.65 -0.74 -6.02
CA SER A 220 -2.13 0.25 -6.97
C SER A 220 -2.69 -0.46 -8.19
N GLY A 221 -3.87 -0.06 -8.61
CA GLY A 221 -4.53 -0.55 -9.82
C GLY A 221 -4.58 0.53 -10.89
N GLY A 222 -4.91 0.12 -12.11
CA GLY A 222 -4.97 1.02 -13.26
C GLY A 222 -4.75 0.23 -14.54
N PHE A 223 -3.68 0.50 -15.27
CA PHE A 223 -3.31 -0.28 -16.47
C PHE A 223 -2.54 -1.59 -16.15
N GLY A 224 -2.70 -2.13 -14.98
CA GLY A 224 -2.07 -3.30 -14.41
C GLY A 224 -2.18 -3.22 -12.90
N GLN A 225 -1.59 -4.18 -12.21
CA GLN A 225 -1.50 -4.15 -10.75
C GLN A 225 -0.05 -3.90 -10.34
N CYS A 226 0.15 -3.05 -9.34
CA CYS A 226 1.42 -2.84 -8.70
C CYS A 226 1.27 -3.15 -7.21
N LYS A 227 2.09 -4.04 -6.69
CA LYS A 227 2.19 -4.34 -5.25
C LYS A 227 3.49 -3.78 -4.72
N VAL A 228 3.40 -3.03 -3.63
CA VAL A 228 4.53 -2.51 -2.87
C VAL A 228 4.51 -3.16 -1.50
N LEU A 229 5.49 -3.99 -1.24
CA LEU A 229 5.61 -4.82 -0.04
C LEU A 229 6.80 -4.31 0.79
N ALA A 230 6.55 -3.99 2.06
CA ALA A 230 7.65 -3.70 2.95
C ALA A 230 8.37 -4.99 3.35
N THR A 231 9.69 -5.01 3.27
CA THR A 231 10.48 -6.05 3.93
C THR A 231 10.57 -5.77 5.44
N THR A 232 11.17 -6.64 6.21
CA THR A 232 11.42 -6.35 7.64
C THR A 232 12.55 -5.35 7.85
N VAL A 233 13.25 -4.97 6.78
CA VAL A 233 14.36 -4.03 6.79
C VAL A 233 13.88 -2.65 6.36
N ARG A 234 14.16 -1.65 7.18
CA ARG A 234 13.81 -0.24 6.88
C ARG A 234 14.41 0.22 5.56
N ASN A 235 13.62 0.96 4.79
CA ASN A 235 13.99 1.50 3.48
C ASN A 235 14.27 0.43 2.41
N VAL A 236 13.72 -0.77 2.56
CA VAL A 236 13.84 -1.85 1.58
C VAL A 236 12.47 -2.39 1.22
N TRP A 237 12.10 -2.26 -0.05
CA TRP A 237 10.77 -2.53 -0.59
C TRP A 237 10.84 -3.52 -1.74
N ALA A 238 9.97 -4.52 -1.73
CA ALA A 238 9.73 -5.33 -2.92
C ALA A 238 8.60 -4.70 -3.73
N VAL A 239 8.80 -4.50 -5.03
CA VAL A 239 7.82 -3.88 -5.93
C VAL A 239 7.59 -4.78 -7.11
N GLN A 240 6.34 -5.18 -7.29
CA GLN A 240 5.93 -6.14 -8.29
C GLN A 240 4.86 -5.53 -9.19
N TYR A 241 5.04 -5.68 -10.49
CA TYR A 241 4.06 -5.25 -11.49
C TYR A 241 3.50 -6.45 -12.21
N GLU A 242 2.19 -6.51 -12.29
CA GLU A 242 1.44 -7.54 -13.02
C GLU A 242 0.66 -6.89 -14.17
N ASN A 243 0.54 -7.64 -15.27
CA ASN A 243 -0.36 -7.22 -16.36
C ASN A 243 -1.82 -7.55 -16.01
N ALA A 244 -2.75 -7.16 -16.89
CA ALA A 244 -4.17 -7.42 -16.72
C ALA A 244 -4.57 -8.93 -16.68
N MET A 245 -3.63 -9.83 -17.00
CA MET A 245 -3.81 -11.28 -16.93
C MET A 245 -3.19 -11.90 -15.67
N GLY A 246 -2.67 -11.07 -14.74
CA GLY A 246 -2.02 -11.52 -13.52
C GLY A 246 -0.59 -12.06 -13.71
N ASN A 247 0.03 -11.82 -14.88
CA ASN A 247 1.42 -12.22 -15.08
C ASN A 247 2.35 -11.11 -14.62
N THR A 248 3.34 -11.47 -13.83
CA THR A 248 4.41 -10.54 -13.44
C THR A 248 5.19 -10.10 -14.67
N ILE A 249 5.26 -8.79 -14.85
CA ILE A 249 6.03 -8.17 -15.93
C ILE A 249 7.30 -7.47 -15.42
N LEU A 250 7.33 -7.15 -14.13
CA LEU A 250 8.48 -6.54 -13.48
C LEU A 250 8.51 -6.93 -11.99
N ASP A 251 9.66 -7.38 -11.53
CA ASP A 251 9.94 -7.68 -10.12
C ASP A 251 11.22 -6.97 -9.72
N THR A 252 11.13 -6.08 -8.73
CA THR A 252 12.24 -5.23 -8.29
C THR A 252 12.34 -5.17 -6.77
N LEU A 253 13.55 -4.89 -6.31
CA LEU A 253 13.80 -4.43 -4.94
C LEU A 253 14.20 -2.95 -5.01
N GLU A 254 13.47 -2.11 -4.29
CA GLU A 254 13.75 -0.69 -4.18
C GLU A 254 14.30 -0.36 -2.80
N ILE A 255 15.42 0.38 -2.78
CA ILE A 255 16.09 0.78 -1.55
C ILE A 255 16.00 2.29 -1.43
N GLY A 256 15.30 2.75 -0.40
CA GLY A 256 15.06 4.17 -0.17
C GLY A 256 13.71 4.49 0.47
N ARG A 257 13.09 5.58 0.03
CA ARG A 257 11.76 6.00 0.50
C ARG A 257 10.67 5.04 0.02
N ILE A 258 9.45 5.22 0.54
CA ILE A 258 8.28 4.52 0.01
C ILE A 258 8.24 4.69 -1.51
N PRO A 259 8.09 3.59 -2.29
CA PRO A 259 8.09 3.64 -3.75
C PRO A 259 7.04 4.59 -4.33
N ASP A 260 7.43 5.32 -5.37
CA ASP A 260 6.56 6.32 -6.03
C ASP A 260 5.25 5.72 -6.57
N ALA A 261 5.25 4.44 -6.90
CA ALA A 261 4.06 3.72 -7.36
C ALA A 261 2.88 3.71 -6.33
N ALA A 262 3.18 3.97 -5.06
CA ALA A 262 2.20 4.01 -3.98
C ALA A 262 1.92 5.43 -3.46
N LEU A 263 2.53 6.47 -4.05
CA LEU A 263 2.44 7.84 -3.57
C LEU A 263 1.55 8.69 -4.47
N ALA A 264 0.65 9.47 -3.85
CA ALA A 264 -0.02 10.56 -4.55
C ALA A 264 0.98 11.70 -4.84
N ALA A 265 0.93 12.25 -6.04
CA ALA A 265 1.75 13.38 -6.42
C ALA A 265 1.17 14.71 -5.88
N GLN A 266 2.05 15.70 -5.63
CA GLN A 266 1.60 16.99 -5.09
C GLN A 266 0.63 17.70 -6.04
N GLU A 267 0.81 17.54 -7.33
CA GLU A 267 -0.04 18.12 -8.37
C GLU A 267 -1.50 17.65 -8.31
N ASP A 268 -1.71 16.43 -7.81
CA ASP A 268 -3.04 15.84 -7.71
C ASP A 268 -3.89 16.46 -6.59
N PHE A 269 -3.28 17.05 -5.56
CA PHE A 269 -4.01 17.65 -4.45
C PHE A 269 -4.86 18.85 -4.85
N GLU A 270 -4.41 19.66 -5.79
CA GLU A 270 -5.21 20.80 -6.29
C GLU A 270 -6.46 20.33 -7.03
N ASP A 271 -6.35 19.26 -7.82
CA ASP A 271 -7.47 18.65 -8.52
C ASP A 271 -8.44 18.02 -7.53
N SER A 272 -7.92 17.33 -6.52
CA SER A 272 -8.68 16.71 -5.45
C SER A 272 -9.44 17.73 -4.62
N ALA A 273 -8.84 18.86 -4.29
CA ALA A 273 -9.51 19.95 -3.58
C ALA A 273 -10.69 20.50 -4.39
N ARG A 274 -10.48 20.78 -5.68
CA ARG A 274 -11.56 21.28 -6.56
C ARG A 274 -12.69 20.27 -6.71
N ARG A 275 -12.38 19.00 -6.83
CA ARG A 275 -13.37 17.93 -6.96
C ARG A 275 -14.18 17.76 -5.66
N LEU A 276 -13.53 17.83 -4.52
CA LEU A 276 -14.21 17.82 -3.22
C LEU A 276 -15.16 19.01 -3.08
N ASP A 277 -14.73 20.22 -3.44
CA ASP A 277 -15.58 21.40 -3.44
C ASP A 277 -16.86 21.21 -4.26
N GLN A 278 -16.76 20.66 -5.47
CA GLN A 278 -17.91 20.38 -6.33
C GLN A 278 -18.88 19.36 -5.70
N ILE A 279 -18.35 18.31 -5.05
CA ILE A 279 -19.17 17.35 -4.33
C ILE A 279 -19.91 18.04 -3.17
N LEU A 280 -19.20 18.84 -2.39
CA LEU A 280 -19.78 19.54 -1.24
C LEU A 280 -20.82 20.58 -1.68
N GLU A 281 -20.59 21.33 -2.75
CA GLU A 281 -21.59 22.24 -3.32
C GLU A 281 -22.88 21.50 -3.71
N THR A 282 -22.75 20.27 -4.21
CA THR A 282 -23.92 19.47 -4.61
C THR A 282 -24.75 19.00 -3.43
N TYR A 283 -24.11 18.62 -2.32
CA TYR A 283 -24.77 17.96 -1.19
C TYR A 283 -24.96 18.87 0.05
N LEU A 284 -24.26 20.00 0.14
CA LEU A 284 -24.36 20.93 1.26
C LEU A 284 -25.15 22.21 0.96
N SER A 285 -25.53 22.41 -0.32
CA SER A 285 -26.29 23.60 -0.77
C SER A 285 -27.75 23.65 -0.27
#